data_f4ec686a16ba669d519e919ddb31a38f
#
_entry.id   f4ec686a16ba669d519e919ddb31a38f
#
_cell.length_a   1.000
_cell.length_b   1.000
_cell.length_c   1.000
_cell.angle_alpha   90.00
_cell.angle_beta   90.00
_cell.angle_gamma   90.00
#
_symmetry.space_group_name_H-M   'P 1'
#
loop_
_entity.id
_entity.type
_entity.pdbx_description
1 polymer ?
#
loop_
_entity_poly.entity_id
_entity_poly.type
_entity_poly.pdbx_seq_one_letter_code
_entity_poly.pdbx_strand_id
1 'polypeptide(L)'
;MNVVCKFDPWNDPLCTCPKKYSLNPYTGCQHHCLYCYITSYIPRGFECRPKKDLFKRVKADLRKLDKPFPISLSNSSDPYPPMERELGLTRKCLKLIAEAGFPVQIITKSDLVTRDLDLLKEMRCVVSFTITTLNPKLSSKLEPNAPPPERRLRAVRKVSEEGIPVTVRLDPIFPCLNEEEIEKIVEEAAKAGALHITASTFKPRPDSWQRMVLAFPDFCKKTKDLYFKVGERHKSGRYLPASLRRELLLRVSKACEEVGLTFSSCREGMQELNTAPTCDGTHLLRSP
;
A
#
# COMPACT_ATOMS: atom_id res chain seq x y z
N MET A 1 6.50 -4.29 -24.65
CA MET A 1 5.88 -4.71 -23.37
C MET A 1 5.19 -3.49 -22.77
N ASN A 2 3.91 -3.58 -22.38
CA ASN A 2 3.13 -2.46 -21.84
C ASN A 2 3.67 -2.02 -20.46
N VAL A 3 3.59 -0.73 -20.15
CA VAL A 3 3.92 -0.17 -18.83
C VAL A 3 2.68 0.11 -18.01
N VAL A 4 1.52 0.33 -18.68
CA VAL A 4 0.20 0.33 -18.07
C VAL A 4 -0.48 -0.98 -18.48
N CYS A 5 -0.79 -1.84 -17.53
CA CYS A 5 -1.35 -3.15 -17.76
C CYS A 5 -2.50 -3.44 -16.80
N LYS A 6 -3.33 -4.42 -17.11
CA LYS A 6 -4.35 -4.89 -16.17
C LYS A 6 -3.67 -5.27 -14.86
N PHE A 7 -4.25 -4.84 -13.74
CA PHE A 7 -3.79 -5.24 -12.44
C PHE A 7 -4.05 -6.74 -12.24
N ASP A 8 -2.99 -7.47 -11.99
CA ASP A 8 -3.05 -8.91 -11.69
C ASP A 8 -2.34 -9.15 -10.34
N PRO A 9 -3.08 -9.53 -9.30
CA PRO A 9 -2.51 -9.93 -8.02
C PRO A 9 -2.03 -11.39 -8.05
N TRP A 10 -1.46 -11.87 -9.17
CA TRP A 10 -0.99 -13.25 -9.42
C TRP A 10 -2.11 -14.31 -9.32
N ASN A 11 -3.32 -13.96 -9.73
CA ASN A 11 -4.51 -14.83 -9.58
C ASN A 11 -4.62 -15.39 -8.14
N ASP A 12 -4.35 -14.54 -7.15
CA ASP A 12 -4.47 -14.91 -5.73
C ASP A 12 -5.94 -15.07 -5.38
N PRO A 13 -6.38 -16.28 -4.95
CA PRO A 13 -7.79 -16.54 -4.66
C PRO A 13 -8.33 -15.72 -3.47
N LEU A 14 -7.43 -15.20 -2.63
CA LEU A 14 -7.80 -14.34 -1.51
C LEU A 14 -7.87 -12.85 -1.90
N CYS A 15 -7.59 -12.49 -3.15
CA CYS A 15 -7.63 -11.11 -3.60
C CYS A 15 -9.04 -10.72 -4.06
N THR A 16 -9.58 -9.68 -3.46
CA THR A 16 -10.90 -9.09 -3.78
C THR A 16 -10.80 -7.72 -4.44
N CYS A 17 -9.61 -7.35 -4.92
CA CYS A 17 -9.41 -6.04 -5.56
C CYS A 17 -10.34 -5.85 -6.76
N PRO A 18 -10.98 -4.68 -6.91
CA PRO A 18 -11.76 -4.34 -8.10
C PRO A 18 -10.87 -4.27 -9.35
N LYS A 19 -11.50 -4.35 -10.52
CA LYS A 19 -10.81 -4.19 -11.80
C LYS A 19 -10.13 -2.83 -11.87
N LYS A 20 -8.85 -2.82 -12.22
CA LYS A 20 -8.02 -1.62 -12.36
C LYS A 20 -6.80 -1.89 -13.21
N TYR A 21 -6.13 -0.84 -13.61
CA TYR A 21 -4.82 -0.91 -14.26
C TYR A 21 -3.70 -0.67 -13.26
N SER A 22 -2.51 -1.11 -13.59
CA SER A 22 -1.29 -0.94 -12.81
C SER A 22 -0.25 -0.15 -13.60
N LEU A 23 0.30 0.87 -13.00
CA LEU A 23 1.45 1.61 -13.52
C LEU A 23 2.49 1.78 -12.40
N ASN A 24 3.72 1.33 -12.67
CA ASN A 24 4.86 1.59 -11.80
C ASN A 24 5.89 2.37 -12.63
N PRO A 25 6.13 3.67 -12.35
CA PRO A 25 7.13 4.48 -13.05
C PRO A 25 8.55 3.96 -12.89
N TYR A 26 8.80 3.29 -11.77
CA TYR A 26 10.07 2.70 -11.40
C TYR A 26 10.02 1.17 -11.36
N THR A 27 11.19 0.54 -11.46
CA THR A 27 11.43 -0.87 -11.15
C THR A 27 12.31 -0.95 -9.93
N GLY A 28 11.92 -1.73 -8.91
CA GLY A 28 12.56 -1.72 -7.60
C GLY A 28 12.11 -0.52 -6.74
N CYS A 29 12.53 -0.50 -5.46
CA CYS A 29 12.09 0.50 -4.49
C CYS A 29 13.21 0.88 -3.53
N GLN A 30 13.43 2.19 -3.33
CA GLN A 30 14.46 2.71 -2.42
C GLN A 30 14.05 2.74 -0.95
N HIS A 31 12.79 2.48 -0.60
CA HIS A 31 12.38 2.48 0.81
C HIS A 31 13.00 1.33 1.61
N HIS A 32 13.42 0.25 0.96
CA HIS A 32 14.13 -0.88 1.56
C HIS A 32 13.41 -1.54 2.72
N CYS A 33 12.08 -1.57 2.72
CA CYS A 33 11.30 -2.19 3.79
C CYS A 33 11.72 -3.65 3.99
N LEU A 34 12.07 -4.04 5.21
CA LEU A 34 12.58 -5.37 5.51
C LEU A 34 11.59 -6.49 5.18
N TYR A 35 10.31 -6.22 5.36
CA TYR A 35 9.22 -7.15 5.08
C TYR A 35 8.77 -7.19 3.62
N CYS A 36 9.37 -6.36 2.75
CA CYS A 36 8.92 -6.22 1.36
C CYS A 36 9.12 -7.51 0.57
N TYR A 37 8.07 -7.88 -0.16
CA TYR A 37 8.07 -9.07 -1.03
C TYR A 37 8.63 -8.82 -2.43
N ILE A 38 8.93 -7.56 -2.79
CA ILE A 38 9.39 -7.18 -4.13
C ILE A 38 10.67 -7.92 -4.54
N THR A 39 11.56 -8.17 -3.59
CA THR A 39 12.85 -8.84 -3.80
C THR A 39 12.70 -10.32 -4.16
N SER A 40 11.54 -10.92 -3.90
CA SER A 40 11.27 -12.33 -4.25
C SER A 40 10.94 -12.55 -5.74
N TYR A 41 10.69 -11.47 -6.53
CA TYR A 41 10.34 -11.58 -7.95
C TYR A 41 10.93 -10.48 -8.83
N ILE A 42 11.44 -9.38 -8.27
CA ILE A 42 12.17 -8.35 -9.00
C ILE A 42 13.66 -8.49 -8.73
N PRO A 43 14.46 -8.85 -9.73
CA PRO A 43 15.92 -8.87 -9.57
C PRO A 43 16.44 -7.51 -9.12
N ARG A 44 17.28 -7.50 -8.08
CA ARG A 44 17.78 -6.28 -7.44
C ARG A 44 16.63 -5.35 -7.00
N GLY A 45 15.62 -5.93 -6.31
CA GLY A 45 14.38 -5.25 -5.98
C GLY A 45 14.53 -3.98 -5.14
N PHE A 46 15.64 -3.82 -4.43
CA PHE A 46 15.96 -2.60 -3.68
C PHE A 46 16.75 -1.55 -4.48
N GLU A 47 17.21 -1.88 -5.68
CA GLU A 47 17.76 -0.90 -6.62
C GLU A 47 16.62 -0.29 -7.44
N CYS A 48 16.27 0.94 -7.12
CA CYS A 48 15.24 1.66 -7.86
C CYS A 48 15.78 2.17 -9.19
N ARG A 49 15.10 1.87 -10.28
CA ARG A 49 15.51 2.20 -11.64
C ARG A 49 14.36 2.82 -12.42
N PRO A 50 14.57 3.95 -13.11
CA PRO A 50 13.61 4.52 -14.05
C PRO A 50 13.28 3.52 -15.16
N LYS A 51 12.02 3.47 -15.59
CA LYS A 51 11.65 2.67 -16.78
C LYS A 51 12.05 3.40 -18.06
N LYS A 52 12.68 2.67 -18.97
CA LYS A 52 13.07 3.20 -20.29
C LYS A 52 11.83 3.56 -21.13
N ASP A 53 11.94 4.69 -21.85
CA ASP A 53 10.88 5.21 -22.74
C ASP A 53 9.51 5.34 -22.08
N LEU A 54 9.48 5.61 -20.77
CA LEU A 54 8.28 5.55 -19.92
C LEU A 54 7.12 6.35 -20.52
N PHE A 55 7.30 7.63 -20.81
CA PHE A 55 6.21 8.52 -21.21
C PHE A 55 5.64 8.19 -22.59
N LYS A 56 6.50 7.81 -23.55
CA LYS A 56 6.06 7.34 -24.88
C LYS A 56 5.17 6.09 -24.74
N ARG A 57 5.59 5.16 -23.88
CA ARG A 57 4.87 3.91 -23.63
C ARG A 57 3.58 4.17 -22.86
N VAL A 58 3.58 5.02 -21.83
CA VAL A 58 2.36 5.42 -21.10
C VAL A 58 1.34 6.01 -22.07
N LYS A 59 1.73 7.00 -22.90
CA LYS A 59 0.82 7.58 -23.91
C LYS A 59 0.22 6.55 -24.87
N ALA A 60 1.05 5.61 -25.32
CA ALA A 60 0.59 4.55 -26.25
C ALA A 60 -0.35 3.56 -25.59
N ASP A 61 -0.09 3.21 -24.31
CA ASP A 61 -0.91 2.26 -23.57
C ASP A 61 -2.27 2.90 -23.19
N LEU A 62 -2.30 4.14 -22.70
CA LEU A 62 -3.52 4.83 -22.30
C LEU A 62 -4.57 4.94 -23.41
N ARG A 63 -4.14 5.03 -24.68
CA ARG A 63 -5.04 5.08 -25.86
C ARG A 63 -5.82 3.78 -26.08
N LYS A 64 -5.38 2.68 -25.48
CA LYS A 64 -5.92 1.32 -25.69
C LYS A 64 -6.74 0.81 -24.52
N LEU A 65 -6.86 1.60 -23.45
CA LEU A 65 -7.49 1.17 -22.20
C LEU A 65 -8.91 1.69 -22.07
N ASP A 66 -9.75 0.93 -21.36
CA ASP A 66 -11.10 1.32 -21.00
C ASP A 66 -11.09 2.32 -19.83
N LYS A 67 -11.71 3.47 -20.01
CA LYS A 67 -11.69 4.59 -19.06
C LYS A 67 -12.40 4.38 -17.71
N PRO A 68 -13.41 3.51 -17.55
CA PRO A 68 -14.08 3.38 -16.25
C PRO A 68 -13.19 2.82 -15.14
N PHE A 69 -12.07 2.16 -15.51
CA PHE A 69 -11.18 1.55 -14.52
C PHE A 69 -10.04 2.48 -14.10
N PRO A 70 -9.78 2.62 -12.79
CA PRO A 70 -8.70 3.48 -12.32
C PRO A 70 -7.32 2.91 -12.64
N ILE A 71 -6.34 3.81 -12.73
CA ILE A 71 -4.92 3.44 -12.79
C ILE A 71 -4.36 3.50 -11.37
N SER A 72 -3.93 2.36 -10.86
CA SER A 72 -3.25 2.25 -9.56
C SER A 72 -1.76 2.42 -9.75
N LEU A 73 -1.21 3.43 -9.09
CA LEU A 73 0.23 3.63 -8.95
C LEU A 73 0.71 2.87 -7.72
N SER A 74 1.79 2.09 -7.86
CA SER A 74 2.40 1.32 -6.78
C SER A 74 1.75 -0.02 -6.43
N ASN A 75 1.79 -0.93 -7.35
CA ASN A 75 1.43 -2.32 -7.05
C ASN A 75 2.66 -3.19 -6.73
N SER A 76 3.88 -2.70 -7.00
CA SER A 76 5.13 -3.39 -6.68
C SER A 76 6.22 -2.48 -6.11
N SER A 77 6.37 -1.26 -6.61
CA SER A 77 7.34 -0.28 -6.10
C SER A 77 6.63 1.02 -5.74
N ASP A 78 7.10 1.71 -4.73
CA ASP A 78 6.52 3.00 -4.34
C ASP A 78 6.65 4.00 -5.50
N PRO A 79 5.60 4.75 -5.86
CA PRO A 79 5.66 5.76 -6.94
C PRO A 79 6.45 7.00 -6.54
N TYR A 80 6.71 7.20 -5.24
CA TYR A 80 7.48 8.33 -4.72
C TYR A 80 8.73 7.89 -3.95
N PRO A 81 9.62 7.09 -4.58
CA PRO A 81 10.92 6.80 -3.97
C PRO A 81 11.74 8.08 -3.83
N PRO A 82 12.79 8.14 -2.99
CA PRO A 82 13.64 9.31 -2.84
C PRO A 82 14.09 9.97 -4.15
N MET A 83 14.43 9.17 -5.17
CA MET A 83 14.84 9.67 -6.50
C MET A 83 13.72 10.39 -7.28
N GLU A 84 12.46 10.19 -6.92
CA GLU A 84 11.33 10.90 -7.55
C GLU A 84 11.40 12.41 -7.30
N ARG A 85 12.10 12.85 -6.24
CA ARG A 85 12.29 14.26 -5.92
C ARG A 85 13.01 14.99 -7.07
N GLU A 86 13.98 14.32 -7.66
CA GLU A 86 14.80 14.87 -8.75
C GLU A 86 14.22 14.53 -10.13
N LEU A 87 13.81 13.28 -10.33
CA LEU A 87 13.43 12.81 -11.67
C LEU A 87 12.00 13.20 -12.08
N GLY A 88 11.08 13.34 -11.14
CA GLY A 88 9.69 13.75 -11.38
C GLY A 88 8.92 12.84 -12.32
N LEU A 89 9.24 11.54 -12.39
CA LEU A 89 8.61 10.61 -13.34
C LEU A 89 7.15 10.34 -12.99
N THR A 90 6.85 10.20 -11.71
CA THR A 90 5.48 10.01 -11.22
C THR A 90 4.62 11.22 -11.55
N ARG A 91 5.11 12.43 -11.25
CA ARG A 91 4.41 13.67 -11.61
C ARG A 91 4.11 13.77 -13.11
N LYS A 92 5.09 13.44 -13.95
CA LYS A 92 4.90 13.44 -15.41
C LYS A 92 3.90 12.38 -15.87
N CYS A 93 3.90 11.19 -15.25
CA CYS A 93 2.88 10.16 -15.51
C CYS A 93 1.48 10.63 -15.10
N LEU A 94 1.33 11.28 -13.94
CA LEU A 94 0.06 11.84 -13.49
C LEU A 94 -0.52 12.85 -14.49
N LYS A 95 0.30 13.74 -15.04
CA LYS A 95 -0.12 14.67 -16.11
C LYS A 95 -0.70 13.92 -17.31
N LEU A 96 -0.01 12.89 -17.79
CA LEU A 96 -0.49 12.07 -18.92
C LEU A 96 -1.79 11.33 -18.62
N ILE A 97 -1.96 10.86 -17.39
CA ILE A 97 -3.16 10.16 -16.93
C ILE A 97 -4.33 11.15 -16.85
N ALA A 98 -4.09 12.37 -16.31
CA ALA A 98 -5.06 13.45 -16.25
C ALA A 98 -5.54 13.87 -17.65
N GLU A 99 -4.60 14.13 -18.57
CA GLU A 99 -4.89 14.45 -19.98
C GLU A 99 -5.74 13.35 -20.65
N ALA A 100 -5.53 12.09 -20.29
CA ALA A 100 -6.30 10.97 -20.80
C ALA A 100 -7.65 10.74 -20.08
N GLY A 101 -7.94 11.43 -18.97
CA GLY A 101 -9.19 11.38 -18.23
C GLY A 101 -9.39 10.12 -17.40
N PHE A 102 -8.33 9.43 -16.95
CA PHE A 102 -8.44 8.26 -16.10
C PHE A 102 -8.47 8.63 -14.62
N PRO A 103 -9.30 7.94 -13.80
CA PRO A 103 -9.18 8.02 -12.36
C PRO A 103 -7.87 7.39 -11.86
N VAL A 104 -7.37 7.85 -10.72
CA VAL A 104 -6.08 7.40 -10.18
C VAL A 104 -6.21 6.95 -8.72
N GLN A 105 -5.61 5.83 -8.42
CA GLN A 105 -5.29 5.41 -7.06
C GLN A 105 -3.79 5.51 -6.85
N ILE A 106 -3.35 6.19 -5.80
CA ILE A 106 -1.94 6.29 -5.41
C ILE A 106 -1.75 5.55 -4.09
N ILE A 107 -0.79 4.62 -4.04
CA ILE A 107 -0.43 3.94 -2.79
C ILE A 107 1.04 4.26 -2.50
N THR A 108 1.34 4.86 -1.36
CA THR A 108 2.70 5.30 -1.04
C THR A 108 2.99 5.29 0.47
N LYS A 109 4.28 5.26 0.81
CA LYS A 109 4.80 5.59 2.14
C LYS A 109 5.38 7.00 2.19
N SER A 110 5.45 7.67 1.05
CA SER A 110 6.15 8.93 0.91
C SER A 110 5.23 10.14 1.08
N ASP A 111 5.66 11.09 1.88
CA ASP A 111 5.02 12.40 1.99
C ASP A 111 5.28 13.29 0.76
N LEU A 112 6.17 12.87 -0.15
CA LEU A 112 6.47 13.59 -1.40
C LEU A 112 5.26 13.71 -2.33
N VAL A 113 4.25 12.85 -2.19
CA VAL A 113 2.99 12.97 -2.94
C VAL A 113 2.32 14.34 -2.76
N THR A 114 2.54 15.01 -1.63
CA THR A 114 2.01 16.37 -1.37
C THR A 114 2.60 17.46 -2.29
N ARG A 115 3.71 17.18 -2.98
CA ARG A 115 4.25 18.04 -4.03
C ARG A 115 3.29 18.17 -5.22
N ASP A 116 2.51 17.13 -5.47
CA ASP A 116 1.68 16.98 -6.67
C ASP A 116 0.20 17.32 -6.42
N LEU A 117 -0.14 17.93 -5.27
CA LEU A 117 -1.50 18.32 -4.90
C LEU A 117 -2.18 19.23 -5.94
N ASP A 118 -1.43 20.10 -6.59
CA ASP A 118 -1.92 20.94 -7.67
C ASP A 118 -2.51 20.17 -8.85
N LEU A 119 -1.97 18.98 -9.13
CA LEU A 119 -2.50 18.06 -10.14
C LEU A 119 -3.62 17.19 -9.58
N LEU A 120 -3.45 16.69 -8.36
CA LEU A 120 -4.37 15.71 -7.77
C LEU A 120 -5.74 16.31 -7.47
N LYS A 121 -5.83 17.61 -7.16
CA LYS A 121 -7.11 18.32 -6.97
C LYS A 121 -8.00 18.29 -8.20
N GLU A 122 -7.39 18.39 -9.37
CA GLU A 122 -8.09 18.42 -10.66
C GLU A 122 -8.39 17.00 -11.19
N MET A 123 -7.98 15.97 -10.46
CA MET A 123 -8.13 14.57 -10.87
C MET A 123 -9.16 13.84 -10.01
N ARG A 124 -9.83 12.87 -10.60
CA ARG A 124 -10.55 11.85 -9.83
C ARG A 124 -9.52 10.91 -9.22
N CYS A 125 -9.14 11.17 -7.97
CA CYS A 125 -8.09 10.39 -7.34
C CYS A 125 -8.41 10.01 -5.89
N VAL A 126 -7.74 8.99 -5.41
CA VAL A 126 -7.65 8.58 -4.00
C VAL A 126 -6.19 8.33 -3.66
N VAL A 127 -5.75 8.85 -2.51
CA VAL A 127 -4.38 8.64 -2.03
C VAL A 127 -4.40 7.73 -0.81
N SER A 128 -3.63 6.66 -0.85
CA SER A 128 -3.51 5.68 0.21
C SER A 128 -2.11 5.71 0.82
N PHE A 129 -2.01 6.05 2.10
CA PHE A 129 -0.74 6.04 2.82
C PHE A 129 -0.58 4.76 3.62
N THR A 130 0.59 4.12 3.53
CA THR A 130 0.91 3.01 4.42
C THR A 130 1.53 3.54 5.71
N ILE A 131 0.91 3.22 6.85
CA ILE A 131 1.40 3.50 8.19
C ILE A 131 1.46 2.19 8.95
N THR A 132 2.67 1.65 9.10
CA THR A 132 2.89 0.32 9.70
C THR A 132 2.99 0.41 11.22
N THR A 133 3.49 1.52 11.74
CA THR A 133 3.65 1.79 13.17
C THR A 133 3.71 3.30 13.41
N LEU A 134 3.36 3.74 14.60
CA LEU A 134 3.55 5.13 15.04
C LEU A 134 4.88 5.32 15.77
N ASN A 135 5.55 4.23 16.15
CA ASN A 135 6.85 4.27 16.82
C ASN A 135 7.97 4.59 15.80
N PRO A 136 8.63 5.78 15.89
CA PRO A 136 9.64 6.18 14.91
C PRO A 136 10.88 5.29 14.91
N LYS A 137 11.26 4.70 16.07
CA LYS A 137 12.39 3.76 16.17
C LYS A 137 12.06 2.43 15.47
N LEU A 138 10.84 1.92 15.65
CA LEU A 138 10.40 0.72 14.97
C LEU A 138 10.25 0.98 13.46
N SER A 139 9.67 2.11 13.08
CA SER A 139 9.52 2.52 11.67
C SER A 139 10.86 2.61 10.96
N SER A 140 11.85 3.29 11.55
CA SER A 140 13.18 3.43 10.94
C SER A 140 13.91 2.10 10.77
N LYS A 141 13.64 1.12 11.62
CA LYS A 141 14.21 -0.23 11.51
C LYS A 141 13.49 -1.10 10.49
N LEU A 142 12.15 -1.03 10.43
CA LEU A 142 11.33 -1.79 9.46
C LEU A 142 11.40 -1.22 8.04
N GLU A 143 11.50 0.10 7.91
CA GLU A 143 11.35 0.89 6.68
C GLU A 143 12.45 1.96 6.57
N PRO A 144 13.73 1.56 6.46
CA PRO A 144 14.89 2.43 6.71
C PRO A 144 14.93 3.75 5.91
N ASN A 145 14.42 3.74 4.68
CA ASN A 145 14.48 4.90 3.80
C ASN A 145 13.09 5.50 3.50
N ALA A 146 12.05 5.07 4.23
CA ALA A 146 10.75 5.70 4.13
C ALA A 146 10.61 6.86 5.13
N PRO A 147 9.81 7.89 4.85
CA PRO A 147 9.54 8.95 5.81
C PRO A 147 8.99 8.40 7.13
N PRO A 148 9.33 9.02 8.29
CA PRO A 148 8.80 8.58 9.58
C PRO A 148 7.27 8.76 9.66
N PRO A 149 6.60 8.04 10.59
CA PRO A 149 5.12 8.02 10.66
C PRO A 149 4.48 9.39 10.83
N GLU A 150 5.09 10.29 11.60
CA GLU A 150 4.56 11.64 11.80
C GLU A 150 4.53 12.46 10.50
N ARG A 151 5.50 12.27 9.61
CA ARG A 151 5.49 12.92 8.29
C ARG A 151 4.41 12.34 7.40
N ARG A 152 4.17 11.03 7.49
CA ARG A 152 3.07 10.37 6.73
C ARG A 152 1.71 10.86 7.23
N LEU A 153 1.48 10.96 8.54
CA LEU A 153 0.23 11.49 9.11
C LEU A 153 0.02 12.96 8.73
N ARG A 154 1.07 13.79 8.75
CA ARG A 154 0.97 15.17 8.24
C ARG A 154 0.60 15.20 6.76
N ALA A 155 1.13 14.27 5.96
CA ALA A 155 0.78 14.17 4.55
C ALA A 155 -0.67 13.70 4.34
N VAL A 156 -1.17 12.74 5.16
CA VAL A 156 -2.60 12.36 5.18
C VAL A 156 -3.46 13.59 5.41
N ARG A 157 -3.18 14.37 6.46
CA ARG A 157 -3.92 15.59 6.79
C ARG A 157 -3.90 16.59 5.64
N LYS A 158 -2.72 16.89 5.10
CA LYS A 158 -2.56 17.84 4.02
C LYS A 158 -3.34 17.45 2.76
N VAL A 159 -3.36 16.16 2.40
CA VAL A 159 -4.12 15.67 1.24
C VAL A 159 -5.63 15.75 1.51
N SER A 160 -6.06 15.42 2.73
CA SER A 160 -7.47 15.50 3.15
C SER A 160 -7.98 16.95 3.17
N GLU A 161 -7.20 17.90 3.67
CA GLU A 161 -7.53 19.34 3.69
C GLU A 161 -7.72 19.93 2.30
N GLU A 162 -7.10 19.35 1.27
CA GLU A 162 -7.31 19.71 -0.13
C GLU A 162 -8.56 19.05 -0.75
N GLY A 163 -9.39 18.37 0.06
CA GLY A 163 -10.61 17.70 -0.39
C GLY A 163 -10.39 16.41 -1.18
N ILE A 164 -9.16 15.89 -1.21
CA ILE A 164 -8.81 14.64 -1.87
C ILE A 164 -9.10 13.48 -0.93
N PRO A 165 -9.87 12.46 -1.34
CA PRO A 165 -10.09 11.27 -0.52
C PRO A 165 -8.78 10.58 -0.11
N VAL A 166 -8.62 10.32 1.19
CA VAL A 166 -7.42 9.66 1.74
C VAL A 166 -7.79 8.37 2.44
N THR A 167 -6.98 7.35 2.25
CA THR A 167 -7.07 6.09 2.97
C THR A 167 -5.75 5.77 3.65
N VAL A 168 -5.79 4.95 4.70
CA VAL A 168 -4.58 4.46 5.35
C VAL A 168 -4.52 2.93 5.24
N ARG A 169 -3.32 2.43 4.99
CA ARG A 169 -3.02 1.00 4.98
C ARG A 169 -2.23 0.64 6.23
N LEU A 170 -2.84 -0.10 7.12
CA LEU A 170 -2.15 -0.80 8.20
C LEU A 170 -1.68 -2.16 7.67
N ASP A 171 -0.58 -2.12 6.93
CA ASP A 171 -0.10 -3.26 6.13
C ASP A 171 1.45 -3.26 6.06
N PRO A 172 2.11 -4.22 6.76
CA PRO A 172 1.51 -5.33 7.48
C PRO A 172 1.33 -5.12 8.99
N ILE A 173 0.41 -5.88 9.59
CA ILE A 173 0.35 -6.12 11.04
C ILE A 173 1.28 -7.28 11.37
N PHE A 174 2.11 -7.09 12.38
CA PHE A 174 3.02 -8.11 12.93
C PHE A 174 2.59 -8.43 14.36
N PRO A 175 2.17 -9.67 14.67
CA PRO A 175 1.93 -10.06 16.06
C PRO A 175 3.21 -9.89 16.90
N CYS A 176 3.08 -9.47 18.14
CA CYS A 176 4.17 -9.20 19.08
C CYS A 176 5.15 -8.08 18.65
N LEU A 177 4.79 -7.22 17.67
CA LEU A 177 5.68 -6.14 17.23
C LEU A 177 4.98 -4.78 17.07
N ASN A 178 3.84 -4.72 16.35
CA ASN A 178 3.07 -3.49 16.16
C ASN A 178 1.57 -3.66 16.41
N GLU A 179 1.13 -4.86 16.80
CA GLU A 179 -0.29 -5.15 17.02
C GLU A 179 -0.91 -4.33 18.16
N GLU A 180 -0.10 -3.92 19.13
CA GLU A 180 -0.57 -3.09 20.24
C GLU A 180 -0.86 -1.63 19.82
N GLU A 181 -0.43 -1.24 18.62
CA GLU A 181 -0.67 0.10 18.09
C GLU A 181 -1.92 0.18 17.20
N ILE A 182 -2.64 -0.91 16.98
CA ILE A 182 -3.75 -1.01 16.00
C ILE A 182 -4.77 0.10 16.21
N GLU A 183 -5.35 0.18 17.40
CA GLU A 183 -6.42 1.13 17.72
C GLU A 183 -5.92 2.57 17.59
N LYS A 184 -4.71 2.84 18.09
CA LYS A 184 -4.10 4.16 18.02
C LYS A 184 -3.77 4.59 16.59
N ILE A 185 -3.31 3.68 15.74
CA ILE A 185 -3.07 3.98 14.32
C ILE A 185 -4.37 4.36 13.63
N VAL A 186 -5.46 3.65 13.89
CA VAL A 186 -6.79 3.93 13.34
C VAL A 186 -7.28 5.30 13.81
N GLU A 187 -7.17 5.59 15.10
CA GLU A 187 -7.55 6.88 15.70
C GLU A 187 -6.76 8.05 15.08
N GLU A 188 -5.43 7.94 14.99
CA GLU A 188 -4.58 8.99 14.41
C GLU A 188 -4.82 9.17 12.90
N ALA A 189 -5.13 8.08 12.18
CA ALA A 189 -5.53 8.15 10.79
C ALA A 189 -6.87 8.90 10.62
N ALA A 190 -7.87 8.63 11.46
CA ALA A 190 -9.14 9.34 11.47
C ALA A 190 -8.97 10.83 11.76
N LYS A 191 -8.20 11.17 12.81
CA LYS A 191 -7.86 12.57 13.16
C LYS A 191 -7.13 13.31 12.04
N ALA A 192 -6.37 12.58 11.22
CA ALA A 192 -5.70 13.13 10.06
C ALA A 192 -6.61 13.26 8.82
N GLY A 193 -7.87 12.80 8.88
CA GLY A 193 -8.85 12.91 7.82
C GLY A 193 -8.90 11.73 6.85
N ALA A 194 -8.38 10.57 7.24
CA ALA A 194 -8.60 9.33 6.47
C ALA A 194 -10.08 8.94 6.49
N LEU A 195 -10.54 8.28 5.42
CA LEU A 195 -11.93 7.82 5.25
C LEU A 195 -12.06 6.29 5.29
N HIS A 196 -10.95 5.58 5.14
CA HIS A 196 -10.94 4.13 5.03
C HIS A 196 -9.61 3.55 5.52
N ILE A 197 -9.67 2.39 6.17
CA ILE A 197 -8.51 1.58 6.53
C ILE A 197 -8.50 0.29 5.72
N THR A 198 -7.37 0.00 5.09
CA THR A 198 -7.08 -1.34 4.56
C THR A 198 -6.06 -2.02 5.45
N ALA A 199 -6.33 -3.20 5.97
CA ALA A 199 -5.35 -3.93 6.77
C ALA A 199 -5.01 -5.31 6.24
N SER A 200 -3.80 -5.76 6.56
CA SER A 200 -3.37 -7.13 6.32
C SER A 200 -2.23 -7.53 7.26
N THR A 201 -2.12 -8.81 7.55
CA THR A 201 -1.04 -9.35 8.37
C THR A 201 0.23 -9.56 7.54
N PHE A 202 1.37 -9.68 8.19
CA PHE A 202 2.64 -9.98 7.51
C PHE A 202 2.57 -11.36 6.83
N LYS A 203 3.00 -11.40 5.57
CA LYS A 203 3.03 -12.62 4.74
C LYS A 203 4.46 -12.88 4.28
N PRO A 204 5.29 -13.55 5.11
CA PRO A 204 6.69 -13.74 4.82
C PRO A 204 6.94 -14.53 3.52
N ARG A 205 7.91 -14.05 2.77
CA ARG A 205 8.60 -14.78 1.71
C ARG A 205 9.98 -15.21 2.24
N PRO A 206 10.65 -16.19 1.65
CA PRO A 206 11.93 -16.67 2.17
C PRO A 206 12.94 -15.56 2.43
N ASP A 207 13.10 -14.65 1.48
CA ASP A 207 14.03 -13.53 1.54
C ASP A 207 13.62 -12.45 2.55
N SER A 208 12.34 -12.09 2.62
CA SER A 208 11.85 -11.14 3.63
C SER A 208 11.89 -11.73 5.04
N TRP A 209 11.65 -13.05 5.18
CA TRP A 209 11.80 -13.71 6.47
C TRP A 209 13.25 -13.67 6.95
N GLN A 210 14.23 -13.93 6.07
CA GLN A 210 15.65 -13.85 6.43
C GLN A 210 16.04 -12.44 6.91
N ARG A 211 15.56 -11.38 6.23
CA ARG A 211 15.80 -10.00 6.68
C ARG A 211 15.18 -9.74 8.06
N MET A 212 13.98 -10.24 8.30
CA MET A 212 13.31 -10.12 9.60
C MET A 212 14.05 -10.90 10.70
N VAL A 213 14.57 -12.09 10.41
CA VAL A 213 15.40 -12.87 11.36
C VAL A 213 16.64 -12.07 11.80
N LEU A 214 17.31 -11.42 10.86
CA LEU A 214 18.51 -10.62 11.16
C LEU A 214 18.19 -9.36 11.97
N ALA A 215 17.08 -8.68 11.64
CA ALA A 215 16.74 -7.40 12.27
C ALA A 215 15.90 -7.57 13.55
N PHE A 216 15.05 -8.58 13.62
CA PHE A 216 14.08 -8.82 14.70
C PHE A 216 14.10 -10.28 15.13
N PRO A 217 15.23 -10.80 15.69
CA PRO A 217 15.36 -12.21 16.05
C PRO A 217 14.30 -12.69 17.05
N ASP A 218 13.97 -11.87 18.05
CA ASP A 218 12.98 -12.23 19.08
C ASP A 218 11.56 -12.35 18.50
N PHE A 219 11.17 -11.42 17.61
CA PHE A 219 9.92 -11.53 16.85
C PHE A 219 9.88 -12.85 16.08
N CYS A 220 10.93 -13.13 15.31
CA CYS A 220 10.97 -14.34 14.50
C CYS A 220 10.99 -15.62 15.35
N LYS A 221 11.68 -15.61 16.47
CA LYS A 221 11.68 -16.74 17.42
C LYS A 221 10.26 -17.02 17.96
N LYS A 222 9.55 -15.97 18.38
CA LYS A 222 8.17 -16.08 18.91
C LYS A 222 7.15 -16.51 17.86
N THR A 223 7.32 -16.09 16.61
CA THR A 223 6.30 -16.25 15.56
C THR A 223 6.62 -17.31 14.53
N LYS A 224 7.81 -17.92 14.55
CA LYS A 224 8.23 -18.94 13.57
C LYS A 224 7.22 -20.06 13.42
N ASP A 225 6.78 -20.64 14.53
CA ASP A 225 5.85 -21.76 14.53
C ASP A 225 4.44 -21.32 14.04
N LEU A 226 4.04 -20.08 14.31
CA LEU A 226 2.78 -19.52 13.80
C LEU A 226 2.76 -19.44 12.27
N TYR A 227 3.90 -19.15 11.62
CA TYR A 227 3.98 -19.07 10.16
C TYR A 227 4.29 -20.40 9.48
N PHE A 228 5.08 -21.28 10.11
CA PHE A 228 5.68 -22.41 9.40
C PHE A 228 5.18 -23.78 9.87
N LYS A 229 4.54 -23.89 11.05
CA LYS A 229 3.96 -25.14 11.57
C LYS A 229 2.43 -25.08 11.62
N VAL A 230 1.88 -24.05 12.26
CA VAL A 230 0.41 -23.93 12.52
C VAL A 230 -0.29 -23.10 11.44
N GLY A 231 0.43 -22.17 10.83
CA GLY A 231 -0.10 -21.27 9.83
C GLY A 231 -0.39 -21.91 8.48
N GLU A 232 -1.00 -21.15 7.62
CA GLU A 232 -1.46 -21.60 6.30
C GLU A 232 -0.44 -21.23 5.19
N ARG A 233 -0.51 -22.01 4.09
CA ARG A 233 0.26 -21.70 2.89
C ARG A 233 -0.66 -21.45 1.72
N HIS A 234 -0.64 -20.24 1.19
CA HIS A 234 -1.33 -19.89 -0.06
C HIS A 234 -0.28 -19.50 -1.11
N LYS A 235 -0.16 -20.31 -2.16
CA LYS A 235 0.89 -20.17 -3.18
C LYS A 235 2.28 -20.08 -2.52
N SER A 236 3.02 -19.01 -2.75
CA SER A 236 4.36 -18.78 -2.19
C SER A 236 4.37 -17.98 -0.87
N GLY A 237 3.20 -17.55 -0.39
CA GLY A 237 3.05 -16.82 0.88
C GLY A 237 2.79 -17.77 2.05
N ARG A 238 3.33 -17.41 3.20
CA ARG A 238 2.98 -18.00 4.49
C ARG A 238 2.04 -17.04 5.22
N TYR A 239 1.04 -17.58 5.87
CA TYR A 239 0.03 -16.82 6.60
C TYR A 239 0.01 -17.28 8.05
N LEU A 240 -0.34 -16.39 8.95
CA LEU A 240 -0.69 -16.75 10.32
C LEU A 240 -1.91 -17.66 10.32
N PRO A 241 -2.17 -18.42 11.41
CA PRO A 241 -3.42 -19.17 11.57
C PRO A 241 -4.64 -18.26 11.35
N ALA A 242 -5.69 -18.79 10.72
CA ALA A 242 -6.89 -18.02 10.40
C ALA A 242 -7.52 -17.36 11.64
N SER A 243 -7.53 -18.05 12.78
CA SER A 243 -8.05 -17.53 14.06
C SER A 243 -7.32 -16.25 14.50
N LEU A 244 -5.98 -16.25 14.46
CA LEU A 244 -5.17 -15.09 14.86
C LEU A 244 -5.33 -13.94 13.87
N ARG A 245 -5.36 -14.25 12.55
CA ARG A 245 -5.62 -13.21 11.54
C ARG A 245 -6.98 -12.56 11.75
N ARG A 246 -8.01 -13.37 12.03
CA ARG A 246 -9.36 -12.89 12.31
C ARG A 246 -9.41 -11.99 13.55
N GLU A 247 -8.75 -12.39 14.63
CA GLU A 247 -8.66 -11.60 15.85
C GLU A 247 -8.06 -10.21 15.59
N LEU A 248 -6.89 -10.16 14.94
CA LEU A 248 -6.20 -8.91 14.62
C LEU A 248 -7.05 -8.01 13.71
N LEU A 249 -7.66 -8.57 12.67
CA LEU A 249 -8.48 -7.80 11.73
C LEU A 249 -9.80 -7.35 12.35
N LEU A 250 -10.39 -8.14 13.25
CA LEU A 250 -11.58 -7.73 13.98
C LEU A 250 -11.30 -6.53 14.91
N ARG A 251 -10.11 -6.46 15.52
CA ARG A 251 -9.69 -5.29 16.29
C ARG A 251 -9.62 -4.05 15.40
N VAL A 252 -9.02 -4.16 14.20
CA VAL A 252 -9.00 -3.04 13.24
C VAL A 252 -10.41 -2.62 12.84
N SER A 253 -11.28 -3.58 12.52
CA SER A 253 -12.67 -3.31 12.11
C SER A 253 -13.44 -2.56 13.20
N LYS A 254 -13.36 -3.01 14.44
CA LYS A 254 -14.00 -2.37 15.60
C LYS A 254 -13.46 -0.96 15.85
N ALA A 255 -12.14 -0.79 15.83
CA ALA A 255 -11.53 0.53 15.97
C ALA A 255 -11.98 1.49 14.86
N CYS A 256 -12.14 1.00 13.62
CA CYS A 256 -12.69 1.81 12.52
C CYS A 256 -14.14 2.22 12.77
N GLU A 257 -14.97 1.31 13.25
CA GLU A 257 -16.38 1.58 13.61
C GLU A 257 -16.49 2.69 14.67
N GLU A 258 -15.66 2.61 15.72
CA GLU A 258 -15.65 3.59 16.82
C GLU A 258 -15.32 5.01 16.37
N VAL A 259 -14.51 5.17 15.32
CA VAL A 259 -14.10 6.48 14.79
C VAL A 259 -14.78 6.85 13.45
N GLY A 260 -15.75 6.05 13.00
CA GLY A 260 -16.53 6.33 11.78
C GLY A 260 -15.79 6.10 10.47
N LEU A 261 -14.74 5.27 10.47
CA LEU A 261 -14.03 4.86 9.25
C LEU A 261 -14.62 3.58 8.67
N THR A 262 -14.52 3.42 7.34
CA THR A 262 -14.75 2.13 6.71
C THR A 262 -13.49 1.26 6.77
N PHE A 263 -13.68 -0.06 6.74
CA PHE A 263 -12.60 -1.05 6.86
C PHE A 263 -12.66 -2.10 5.75
N SER A 264 -11.50 -2.58 5.31
CA SER A 264 -11.39 -3.81 4.51
C SER A 264 -10.08 -4.55 4.74
N SER A 265 -10.17 -5.87 4.70
CA SER A 265 -9.02 -6.77 4.74
C SER A 265 -8.40 -6.96 3.34
N CYS A 266 -7.08 -7.07 3.25
CA CYS A 266 -6.37 -7.29 1.99
C CYS A 266 -5.76 -8.69 1.92
N ARG A 267 -6.32 -9.56 1.07
CA ARG A 267 -5.84 -10.94 0.86
C ARG A 267 -5.76 -11.77 2.15
N GLU A 268 -6.80 -11.70 2.97
CA GLU A 268 -6.88 -12.46 4.21
C GLU A 268 -7.96 -13.54 4.16
N GLY A 269 -8.85 -13.51 3.15
CA GLY A 269 -9.98 -14.46 3.06
C GLY A 269 -11.07 -14.18 4.07
N MET A 270 -11.22 -12.92 4.52
CA MET A 270 -12.14 -12.49 5.59
C MET A 270 -12.98 -11.30 5.13
N GLN A 271 -13.63 -11.45 3.95
CA GLN A 271 -14.44 -10.37 3.37
C GLN A 271 -15.66 -10.03 4.23
N GLU A 272 -16.11 -10.95 5.05
CA GLU A 272 -17.23 -10.74 5.98
C GLU A 272 -16.95 -9.66 7.05
N LEU A 273 -15.67 -9.32 7.25
CA LEU A 273 -15.27 -8.21 8.14
C LEU A 273 -15.24 -6.86 7.43
N ASN A 274 -15.36 -6.84 6.10
CA ASN A 274 -15.27 -5.61 5.33
C ASN A 274 -16.55 -4.78 5.48
N THR A 275 -16.40 -3.48 5.75
CA THR A 275 -17.50 -2.52 5.83
C THR A 275 -17.55 -1.57 4.63
N ALA A 276 -16.70 -1.80 3.63
CA ALA A 276 -16.62 -1.01 2.41
C ALA A 276 -16.77 -1.87 1.15
N PRO A 277 -17.31 -1.31 0.05
CA PRO A 277 -17.53 -2.05 -1.19
C PRO A 277 -16.24 -2.45 -1.93
N THR A 278 -15.11 -1.82 -1.64
CA THR A 278 -13.81 -2.19 -2.22
C THR A 278 -12.73 -2.32 -1.14
N CYS A 279 -11.82 -3.28 -1.32
CA CYS A 279 -10.77 -3.54 -0.32
C CYS A 279 -9.65 -2.50 -0.32
N ASP A 280 -9.59 -1.61 -1.28
CA ASP A 280 -8.44 -0.72 -1.52
C ASP A 280 -8.79 0.77 -1.51
N GLY A 281 -10.02 1.12 -1.14
CA GLY A 281 -10.48 2.50 -1.06
C GLY A 281 -10.87 3.12 -2.41
N THR A 282 -10.86 2.37 -3.52
CA THR A 282 -11.27 2.90 -4.84
C THR A 282 -12.75 3.27 -4.93
N HIS A 283 -13.60 2.81 -4.01
CA HIS A 283 -15.00 3.27 -3.88
C HIS A 283 -15.11 4.76 -3.53
N LEU A 284 -14.04 5.38 -3.03
CA LEU A 284 -13.97 6.80 -2.72
C LEU A 284 -13.65 7.67 -3.94
N LEU A 285 -13.33 7.07 -5.08
CA LEU A 285 -13.17 7.80 -6.33
C LEU A 285 -14.53 8.42 -6.70
N ARG A 286 -14.66 9.74 -6.55
CA ARG A 286 -15.89 10.47 -6.86
C ARG A 286 -16.30 10.20 -8.32
N SER A 287 -17.61 10.03 -8.55
CA SER A 287 -18.16 10.13 -9.89
C SER A 287 -17.94 11.55 -10.44
N PRO A 288 -17.76 11.71 -11.76
CA PRO A 288 -17.60 13.03 -12.37
C PRO A 288 -18.79 13.92 -12.07
#